data_2e100c802a695b8fea035b2cccde8746
#
_entry.id   2e100c802a695b8fea035b2cccde8746
#
_cell.length_a   1.000
_cell.length_b   1.000
_cell.length_c   1.000
_cell.angle_alpha   90.00
_cell.angle_beta   90.00
_cell.angle_gamma   90.00
#
_symmetry.space_group_name_H-M   'P 1'
#
loop_
_entity.id
_entity.type
_entity.pdbx_description
1 polymer ?
#
loop_
_entity_poly.entity_id
_entity_poly.type
_entity_poly.pdbx_seq_one_letter_code
_entity_poly.pdbx_strand_id
1 'polypeptide(L)'
;MKRKIQYRTESVERILPEQLVQAFPVGARVTVGVDVAKRNFVAALCNGSGETVLRVRFEHPRQTAQFVGLLGGLQAGERLVEVAMEPTGT
;
A
#
# COMPACT_ATOMS: atom_id res chain seq x y z
N MET A 1 -7.84 -19.47 20.34
CA MET A 1 -6.60 -18.80 20.20
C MET A 1 -6.54 -17.89 18.98
N LYS A 2 -6.11 -16.73 19.17
CA LYS A 2 -6.05 -15.80 18.08
C LYS A 2 -4.73 -15.90 17.38
N ARG A 3 -4.76 -16.14 16.11
CA ARG A 3 -3.55 -16.20 15.36
C ARG A 3 -3.23 -14.84 14.79
N LYS A 4 -2.02 -14.42 15.01
CA LYS A 4 -1.61 -13.16 14.45
C LYS A 4 -1.28 -13.37 12.98
N ILE A 5 -1.92 -12.61 12.13
CA ILE A 5 -1.66 -12.67 10.72
C ILE A 5 -0.53 -11.72 10.40
N GLN A 6 0.50 -12.26 9.83
CA GLN A 6 1.63 -11.45 9.42
C GLN A 6 1.61 -11.28 7.92
N TYR A 7 1.54 -10.04 7.50
CA TYR A 7 1.56 -9.75 6.08
C TYR A 7 2.99 -9.52 5.66
N ARG A 8 3.40 -10.24 4.65
CA ARG A 8 4.71 -10.03 4.11
C ARG A 8 4.82 -8.67 3.48
N THR A 9 5.99 -8.07 3.63
CA THR A 9 6.29 -6.85 2.90
C THR A 9 6.85 -7.26 1.56
N GLU A 10 6.14 -6.91 0.51
CA GLU A 10 6.54 -7.24 -0.85
C GLU A 10 7.18 -6.05 -1.51
N SER A 11 8.18 -6.31 -2.34
CA SER A 11 8.76 -5.25 -3.15
C SER A 11 7.73 -4.80 -4.16
N VAL A 12 7.71 -3.49 -4.43
CA VAL A 12 6.78 -2.92 -5.40
C VAL A 12 6.93 -3.60 -6.77
N GLU A 13 8.11 -4.09 -7.08
CA GLU A 13 8.34 -4.75 -8.35
C GLU A 13 7.58 -6.04 -8.49
N ARG A 14 7.17 -6.64 -7.38
CA ARG A 14 6.46 -7.91 -7.40
C ARG A 14 4.96 -7.76 -7.29
N ILE A 15 4.49 -6.55 -7.16
CA ILE A 15 3.07 -6.30 -7.01
C ILE A 15 2.44 -6.15 -8.38
N LEU A 16 1.46 -6.99 -8.67
CA LEU A 16 0.71 -6.89 -9.91
C LEU A 16 -0.55 -6.09 -9.67
N PRO A 17 -0.95 -5.26 -10.64
CA PRO A 17 -2.19 -4.49 -10.47
C PRO A 17 -3.40 -5.36 -10.15
N GLU A 18 -3.45 -6.57 -10.70
CA GLU A 18 -4.57 -7.48 -10.43
C GLU A 18 -4.65 -7.85 -8.96
N GLN A 19 -3.51 -7.94 -8.28
CA GLN A 19 -3.52 -8.27 -6.87
C GLN A 19 -4.26 -7.20 -6.07
N LEU A 20 -4.06 -5.94 -6.42
CA LEU A 20 -4.71 -4.85 -5.73
C LEU A 20 -6.19 -4.82 -6.04
N VAL A 21 -6.55 -5.08 -7.29
CA VAL A 21 -7.96 -5.11 -7.67
C VAL A 21 -8.70 -6.20 -6.92
N GLN A 22 -8.06 -7.35 -6.75
CA GLN A 22 -8.69 -8.44 -6.03
C GLN A 22 -8.78 -8.17 -4.54
N ALA A 23 -7.78 -7.47 -4.00
CA ALA A 23 -7.75 -7.20 -2.57
C ALA A 23 -8.73 -6.11 -2.17
N PHE A 24 -9.05 -5.20 -3.08
CA PHE A 24 -9.92 -4.06 -2.78
C PHE A 24 -11.03 -3.98 -3.79
N PRO A 25 -12.25 -4.35 -3.40
CA PRO A 25 -13.37 -4.32 -4.34
C PRO A 25 -13.73 -2.90 -4.75
N VAL A 26 -14.45 -2.79 -5.86
CA VAL A 26 -14.92 -1.51 -6.37
C VAL A 26 -15.70 -0.80 -5.28
N GLY A 27 -15.42 0.49 -5.12
CA GLY A 27 -16.07 1.29 -4.11
C GLY A 27 -15.40 1.24 -2.75
N ALA A 28 -14.40 0.39 -2.60
CA ALA A 28 -13.72 0.26 -1.32
C ALA A 28 -12.90 1.49 -1.00
N ARG A 29 -12.75 1.75 0.29
CA ARG A 29 -11.84 2.78 0.76
C ARG A 29 -10.49 2.13 1.05
N VAL A 30 -9.45 2.69 0.49
CA VAL A 30 -8.09 2.21 0.69
C VAL A 30 -7.31 3.28 1.41
N THR A 31 -6.82 2.97 2.59
CA THR A 31 -6.00 3.90 3.33
C THR A 31 -4.56 3.42 3.25
N VAL A 32 -3.67 4.30 2.86
CA VAL A 32 -2.27 3.97 2.66
C VAL A 32 -1.45 4.74 3.67
N GLY A 33 -0.81 4.03 4.58
CA GLY A 33 0.10 4.65 5.53
C GLY A 33 1.52 4.39 5.09
N VAL A 34 2.26 5.45 4.79
CA VAL A 34 3.62 5.31 4.31
C VAL A 34 4.59 5.66 5.41
N ASP A 35 5.43 4.71 5.77
CA ASP A 35 6.47 4.89 6.76
C ASP A 35 7.73 5.31 6.00
N VAL A 36 8.14 6.55 6.19
CA VAL A 36 9.21 7.15 5.41
C VAL A 36 10.53 6.96 6.13
N ALA A 37 11.43 6.22 5.52
CA ALA A 37 12.80 6.08 5.99
C ALA A 37 13.71 6.71 4.96
N LYS A 38 15.00 6.55 5.12
CA LYS A 38 15.94 7.27 4.27
C LYS A 38 15.75 6.96 2.79
N ARG A 39 15.69 5.70 2.46
CA ARG A 39 15.58 5.28 1.08
C ARG A 39 14.45 4.33 0.85
N ASN A 40 14.24 3.45 1.81
CA ASN A 40 13.25 2.40 1.66
C ASN A 40 12.00 2.81 2.41
N PHE A 41 10.95 3.04 1.67
CA PHE A 41 9.65 3.39 2.22
C PHE A 41 8.81 2.14 2.29
N VAL A 42 7.99 2.03 3.32
CA VAL A 42 7.06 0.90 3.43
C VAL A 42 5.66 1.47 3.52
N ALA A 43 4.81 1.04 2.62
CA ALA A 43 3.43 1.46 2.59
C ALA A 43 2.54 0.32 3.04
N ALA A 44 1.68 0.61 4.01
CA ALA A 44 0.67 -0.35 4.46
C ALA A 44 -0.65 0.05 3.83
N LEU A 45 -1.23 -0.84 3.04
CA LEU A 45 -2.51 -0.61 2.41
C LEU A 45 -3.58 -1.27 3.24
N CYS A 46 -4.48 -0.46 3.75
CA CYS A 46 -5.52 -0.92 4.68
C CYS A 46 -6.89 -0.79 4.06
N ASN A 47 -7.78 -1.69 4.44
CA ASN A 47 -9.16 -1.63 3.95
C ASN A 47 -9.98 -0.67 4.80
N GLY A 48 -11.28 -0.57 4.48
CA GLY A 48 -12.16 0.34 5.19
C GLY A 48 -12.35 0.01 6.66
N SER A 49 -12.03 -1.22 7.05
CA SER A 49 -12.11 -1.62 8.46
C SER A 49 -10.83 -1.35 9.22
N GLY A 50 -9.83 -0.82 8.55
CA GLY A 50 -8.57 -0.52 9.20
C GLY A 50 -7.60 -1.68 9.24
N GLU A 51 -7.91 -2.78 8.57
CA GLU A 51 -7.02 -3.93 8.53
C GLU A 51 -5.98 -3.76 7.45
N THR A 52 -4.73 -4.08 7.78
CA THR A 52 -3.68 -4.07 6.78
C THR A 52 -3.85 -5.27 5.87
N VAL A 53 -4.02 -5.00 4.60
CA VAL A 53 -4.21 -6.04 3.60
C VAL A 53 -2.89 -6.40 2.94
N LEU A 54 -2.03 -5.41 2.77
CA LEU A 54 -0.81 -5.60 2.02
C LEU A 54 0.20 -4.55 2.44
N ARG A 55 1.46 -4.94 2.48
CA ARG A 55 2.56 -4.00 2.70
C ARG A 55 3.46 -4.02 1.49
N VAL A 56 3.83 -2.83 1.03
CA VAL A 56 4.65 -2.68 -0.16
C VAL A 56 5.89 -1.87 0.20
N ARG A 57 7.05 -2.39 -0.15
CA ARG A 57 8.29 -1.68 0.03
C ARG A 57 8.74 -1.13 -1.31
N PHE A 58 9.14 0.13 -1.31
CA PHE A 58 9.69 0.72 -2.52
C PHE A 58 10.83 1.65 -2.16
N GLU A 59 11.74 1.78 -3.08
CA GLU A 59 12.91 2.63 -2.90
C GLU A 59 12.60 4.00 -3.47
N HIS A 60 12.83 5.03 -2.67
CA HIS A 60 12.59 6.39 -3.10
C HIS A 60 13.92 7.02 -3.50
N PRO A 61 14.01 7.72 -4.62
CA PRO A 61 12.93 8.02 -5.56
C PRO A 61 12.81 7.04 -6.72
N ARG A 62 13.66 6.04 -6.76
CA ARG A 62 13.78 5.17 -7.93
C ARG A 62 12.49 4.44 -8.27
N GLN A 63 11.76 4.01 -7.27
CA GLN A 63 10.55 3.21 -7.47
C GLN A 63 9.27 3.94 -7.07
N THR A 64 9.39 5.20 -6.70
CA THR A 64 8.24 5.94 -6.22
C THR A 64 7.15 6.06 -7.28
N ALA A 65 7.55 6.36 -8.52
CA ALA A 65 6.56 6.49 -9.59
C ALA A 65 5.83 5.19 -9.83
N GLN A 66 6.52 4.07 -9.68
CA GLN A 66 5.90 2.76 -9.85
C GLN A 66 4.83 2.53 -8.78
N PHE A 67 5.15 2.88 -7.54
CA PHE A 67 4.19 2.73 -6.45
C PHE A 67 2.99 3.65 -6.65
N VAL A 68 3.24 4.90 -7.03
CA VAL A 68 2.17 5.86 -7.28
C VAL A 68 1.28 5.36 -8.42
N GLY A 69 1.88 4.73 -9.42
CA GLY A 69 1.12 4.16 -10.51
C GLY A 69 0.14 3.09 -10.06
N LEU A 70 0.57 2.27 -9.08
CA LEU A 70 -0.33 1.25 -8.54
C LEU A 70 -1.53 1.88 -7.86
N LEU A 71 -1.29 2.94 -7.07
CA LEU A 71 -2.39 3.63 -6.40
C LEU A 71 -3.30 4.29 -7.41
N GLY A 72 -2.72 4.86 -8.47
CA GLY A 72 -3.52 5.47 -9.53
C GLY A 72 -4.44 4.46 -10.19
N GLY A 73 -3.98 3.22 -10.32
CA GLY A 73 -4.81 2.17 -10.88
C GLY A 73 -6.02 1.87 -10.01
N LEU A 74 -5.84 1.90 -8.69
CA LEU A 74 -6.96 1.71 -7.78
C LEU A 74 -7.97 2.84 -7.91
N GLN A 75 -7.49 4.07 -7.97
CA GLN A 75 -8.39 5.21 -8.11
C GLN A 75 -9.15 5.17 -9.44
N ALA A 76 -8.47 4.80 -10.51
CA ALA A 76 -9.11 4.70 -11.82
C ALA A 76 -10.17 3.62 -11.80
N GLY A 77 -10.03 2.61 -10.94
CA GLY A 77 -11.00 1.55 -10.78
C GLY A 77 -12.05 1.86 -9.72
N GLU A 78 -12.27 3.13 -9.42
CA GLU A 78 -13.34 3.59 -8.54
C GLU A 78 -13.15 3.17 -7.09
N ARG A 79 -11.92 3.17 -6.63
CA ARG A 79 -11.63 3.01 -5.21
C ARG A 79 -11.18 4.35 -4.66
N LEU A 80 -11.56 4.62 -3.42
CA LEU A 80 -11.15 5.84 -2.74
C LEU A 80 -9.82 5.59 -2.06
N VAL A 81 -8.78 6.29 -2.50
CA VAL A 81 -7.45 6.08 -1.96
C VAL A 81 -7.02 7.31 -1.19
N GLU A 82 -6.66 7.12 0.06
CA GLU A 82 -6.14 8.18 0.92
C GLU A 82 -4.76 7.79 1.37
N VAL A 83 -3.83 8.73 1.27
CA VAL A 83 -2.44 8.46 1.63
C VAL A 83 -2.03 9.36 2.78
N ALA A 84 -1.45 8.77 3.80
CA ALA A 84 -0.86 9.49 4.91
C ALA A 84 0.60 9.10 5.00
N MET A 85 1.47 10.08 5.11
CA MET A 85 2.89 9.81 5.21
C MET A 85 3.37 10.24 6.59
N GLU A 86 4.09 9.33 7.24
CA GLU A 86 4.63 9.60 8.55
C GLU A 86 6.12 9.39 8.54
N PRO A 87 6.89 10.43 8.80
CA PRO A 87 8.32 10.23 8.93
C PRO A 87 8.59 9.39 10.16
N THR A 88 9.64 8.59 10.10
CA THR A 88 9.95 7.69 11.19
C THR A 88 10.48 8.40 12.41
N GLY A 89 10.72 9.66 12.35
CA GLY A 89 11.06 10.41 13.53
C GLY A 89 12.48 10.29 14.01
N THR A 90 13.34 9.73 13.27
CA THR A 90 14.73 9.67 13.74
C THR A 90 15.67 10.25 12.77
#